data_3b81306511c4a1d4d40acdbe2c937092
#
_entry.id   3b81306511c4a1d4d40acdbe2c937092
#
_cell.length_a   1.000
_cell.length_b   1.000
_cell.length_c   1.000
_cell.angle_alpha   90.00
_cell.angle_beta   90.00
_cell.angle_gamma   90.00
#
_symmetry.space_group_name_H-M   'P 1'
#
loop_
_entity.id
_entity.type
_entity.pdbx_description
1 polymer ?
#
loop_
_entity_poly.entity_id
_entity_poly.type
_entity_poly.pdbx_seq_one_letter_code
_entity_poly.pdbx_strand_id
1 'polypeptide(L)'
;MSDALKRVVLVDDHQMFRTGVKAELGGGVEIVGEAGDVDEAVAVIREARPDVVLLDVHLPGGGGIEVLRRLHGAVPSKFLALSVSDAAEDVIGVVRGGARGYVTKTISGPELTDAIGRVAEGDAVFSPRLAGFVLDAFAASDVPAVDPELDQITQRERDVLRLIARGYAYKEIAKELFISVKTVETHVSSVLRKLQLSNRHELSRWAAARRLV
;
A
#
# COMPACT_ATOMS: atom_id res chain seq x y z
N MET A 1 21.41 -17.93 -25.21
CA MET A 1 21.93 -17.00 -24.19
C MET A 1 21.24 -17.44 -22.90
N SER A 2 22.02 -17.83 -21.88
CA SER A 2 21.43 -18.22 -20.58
C SER A 2 20.81 -16.96 -20.00
N ASP A 3 19.49 -16.95 -19.92
CA ASP A 3 18.78 -15.85 -19.28
C ASP A 3 19.12 -15.93 -17.78
N ALA A 4 19.84 -14.96 -17.26
CA ALA A 4 20.23 -14.95 -15.87
C ALA A 4 18.96 -14.87 -15.03
N LEU A 5 18.89 -15.68 -13.95
CA LEU A 5 17.76 -15.67 -13.02
C LEU A 5 17.53 -14.25 -12.49
N LYS A 6 16.28 -13.81 -12.44
CA LYS A 6 15.93 -12.52 -11.86
C LYS A 6 16.22 -12.53 -10.36
N ARG A 7 16.93 -11.52 -9.89
CA ARG A 7 17.28 -11.34 -8.48
C ARG A 7 16.11 -10.70 -7.74
N VAL A 8 15.64 -11.35 -6.69
CA VAL A 8 14.42 -10.96 -5.99
C VAL A 8 14.69 -10.79 -4.49
N VAL A 9 14.18 -9.72 -3.91
CA VAL A 9 14.04 -9.55 -2.45
C VAL A 9 12.59 -9.77 -2.08
N LEU A 10 12.36 -10.56 -1.01
CA LEU A 10 11.05 -10.91 -0.49
C LEU A 10 10.80 -10.17 0.81
N VAL A 11 9.79 -9.32 0.84
CA VAL A 11 9.43 -8.46 1.97
C VAL A 11 8.03 -8.79 2.46
N ASP A 12 7.93 -9.40 3.65
CA ASP A 12 6.68 -9.83 4.28
C ASP A 12 6.94 -10.09 5.77
N ASP A 13 6.07 -9.70 6.67
CA ASP A 13 6.25 -9.92 8.11
C ASP A 13 5.96 -11.38 8.55
N HIS A 14 5.29 -12.17 7.69
CA HIS A 14 4.95 -13.55 7.95
C HIS A 14 6.03 -14.53 7.45
N GLN A 15 6.89 -15.01 8.34
CA GLN A 15 7.98 -15.92 7.98
C GLN A 15 7.50 -17.19 7.25
N MET A 16 6.36 -17.76 7.66
CA MET A 16 5.80 -18.94 6.98
C MET A 16 5.42 -18.65 5.53
N PHE A 17 4.89 -17.48 5.26
CA PHE A 17 4.57 -17.05 3.90
C PHE A 17 5.84 -16.91 3.06
N ARG A 18 6.87 -16.23 3.58
CA ARG A 18 8.17 -16.12 2.88
C ARG A 18 8.75 -17.50 2.55
N THR A 19 8.70 -18.45 3.49
CA THR A 19 9.17 -19.83 3.27
C THR A 19 8.37 -20.53 2.18
N GLY A 20 7.04 -20.38 2.17
CA GLY A 20 6.16 -20.91 1.15
C GLY A 20 6.45 -20.36 -0.24
N VAL A 21 6.56 -19.03 -0.35
CA VAL A 21 6.88 -18.36 -1.62
C VAL A 21 8.22 -18.84 -2.19
N LYS A 22 9.25 -18.98 -1.35
CA LYS A 22 10.55 -19.52 -1.79
C LYS A 22 10.44 -20.95 -2.33
N ALA A 23 9.67 -21.79 -1.68
CA ALA A 23 9.44 -23.15 -2.13
C ALA A 23 8.67 -23.20 -3.47
N GLU A 24 7.65 -22.37 -3.63
CA GLU A 24 6.84 -22.27 -4.85
C GLU A 24 7.61 -21.70 -6.06
N LEU A 25 8.47 -20.68 -5.83
CA LEU A 25 9.29 -20.09 -6.89
C LEU A 25 10.42 -21.03 -7.35
N GLY A 26 10.85 -21.97 -6.49
CA GLY A 26 11.87 -22.97 -6.81
C GLY A 26 13.12 -22.36 -7.40
N GLY A 27 13.59 -22.89 -8.57
CA GLY A 27 14.75 -22.39 -9.31
C GLY A 27 14.41 -21.34 -10.36
N GLY A 28 13.18 -20.79 -10.39
CA GLY A 28 12.76 -19.81 -11.40
C GLY A 28 13.30 -18.39 -11.19
N VAL A 29 13.74 -18.09 -9.96
CA VAL A 29 14.33 -16.79 -9.56
C VAL A 29 15.43 -17.02 -8.53
N GLU A 30 16.27 -16.00 -8.32
CA GLU A 30 17.28 -15.98 -7.26
C GLU A 30 16.83 -15.08 -6.12
N ILE A 31 16.53 -15.65 -4.95
CA ILE A 31 16.20 -14.87 -3.75
C ILE A 31 17.51 -14.35 -3.13
N VAL A 32 17.73 -13.04 -3.22
CA VAL A 32 18.95 -12.37 -2.76
C VAL A 32 18.81 -11.67 -1.42
N GLY A 33 17.61 -11.69 -0.83
CA GLY A 33 17.36 -11.13 0.50
C GLY A 33 15.91 -11.29 0.93
N GLU A 34 15.70 -11.16 2.24
CA GLU A 34 14.39 -11.20 2.90
C GLU A 34 14.31 -10.07 3.93
N ALA A 35 13.11 -9.58 4.21
CA ALA A 35 12.86 -8.61 5.27
C ALA A 35 11.45 -8.81 5.86
N GLY A 36 11.30 -8.51 7.15
CA GLY A 36 10.04 -8.61 7.88
C GLY A 36 9.40 -7.28 8.28
N ASP A 37 10.11 -6.18 8.11
CA ASP A 37 9.62 -4.83 8.40
C ASP A 37 10.19 -3.78 7.44
N VAL A 38 9.75 -2.53 7.59
CA VAL A 38 10.14 -1.42 6.71
C VAL A 38 11.63 -1.09 6.81
N ASP A 39 12.21 -1.08 8.00
CA ASP A 39 13.61 -0.68 8.19
C ASP A 39 14.56 -1.73 7.62
N GLU A 40 14.28 -3.00 7.89
CA GLU A 40 15.01 -4.13 7.33
C GLU A 40 14.88 -4.17 5.80
N ALA A 41 13.66 -3.98 5.27
CA ALA A 41 13.40 -3.94 3.83
C ALA A 41 14.23 -2.86 3.13
N VAL A 42 14.25 -1.64 3.66
CA VAL A 42 15.02 -0.54 3.08
C VAL A 42 16.52 -0.85 3.06
N ALA A 43 17.05 -1.44 4.14
CA ALA A 43 18.48 -1.81 4.22
C ALA A 43 18.83 -2.90 3.20
N VAL A 44 18.10 -4.02 3.20
CA VAL A 44 18.34 -5.17 2.32
C VAL A 44 18.20 -4.80 0.84
N ILE A 45 17.19 -4.03 0.47
CA ILE A 45 16.96 -3.65 -0.93
C ILE A 45 18.08 -2.73 -1.45
N ARG A 46 18.57 -1.79 -0.63
CA ARG A 46 19.69 -0.91 -0.99
C ARG A 46 20.99 -1.68 -1.20
N GLU A 47 21.25 -2.66 -0.35
CA GLU A 47 22.45 -3.49 -0.41
C GLU A 47 22.40 -4.48 -1.58
N ALA A 48 21.33 -5.27 -1.66
CA ALA A 48 21.19 -6.33 -2.65
C ALA A 48 20.94 -5.80 -4.07
N ARG A 49 20.33 -4.63 -4.23
CA ARG A 49 19.91 -4.06 -5.53
C ARG A 49 19.24 -5.11 -6.43
N PRO A 50 18.11 -5.68 -6.00
CA PRO A 50 17.43 -6.72 -6.77
C PRO A 50 16.79 -6.15 -8.05
N ASP A 51 16.47 -7.02 -9.00
CA ASP A 51 15.67 -6.67 -10.17
C ASP A 51 14.22 -6.37 -9.74
N VAL A 52 13.67 -7.24 -8.89
CA VAL A 52 12.30 -7.12 -8.40
C VAL A 52 12.24 -7.26 -6.87
N VAL A 53 11.39 -6.48 -6.25
CA VAL A 53 11.01 -6.60 -4.84
C VAL A 53 9.57 -7.11 -4.78
N LEU A 54 9.35 -8.27 -4.18
CA LEU A 54 8.03 -8.74 -3.77
C LEU A 54 7.71 -8.07 -2.44
N LEU A 55 6.72 -7.18 -2.41
CA LEU A 55 6.47 -6.29 -1.30
C LEU A 55 5.08 -6.49 -0.72
N ASP A 56 5.00 -6.96 0.52
CA ASP A 56 3.72 -6.95 1.24
C ASP A 56 3.23 -5.51 1.44
N VAL A 57 1.95 -5.32 1.20
CA VAL A 57 1.28 -4.03 1.42
C VAL A 57 1.17 -3.70 2.90
N HIS A 58 0.99 -4.71 3.76
CA HIS A 58 0.70 -4.57 5.18
C HIS A 58 1.90 -4.96 6.06
N LEU A 59 2.92 -4.12 6.08
CA LEU A 59 4.12 -4.31 6.90
C LEU A 59 4.09 -3.51 8.20
N PRO A 60 4.70 -4.00 9.28
CA PRO A 60 5.01 -3.18 10.44
C PRO A 60 5.89 -1.97 10.05
N GLY A 61 5.63 -0.82 10.69
CA GLY A 61 6.44 0.38 10.48
C GLY A 61 5.95 1.32 9.37
N GLY A 62 4.72 1.12 8.85
CA GLY A 62 4.12 2.06 7.88
C GLY A 62 3.67 1.44 6.57
N GLY A 63 3.72 0.11 6.47
CA GLY A 63 3.28 -0.62 5.28
C GLY A 63 4.26 -0.58 4.12
N GLY A 64 3.92 -1.29 3.05
CA GLY A 64 4.71 -1.31 1.82
C GLY A 64 4.85 0.07 1.17
N ILE A 65 3.87 0.95 1.37
CA ILE A 65 3.92 2.34 0.88
C ILE A 65 5.12 3.10 1.48
N GLU A 66 5.45 2.88 2.74
CA GLU A 66 6.59 3.53 3.38
C GLU A 66 7.92 3.04 2.80
N VAL A 67 8.03 1.75 2.46
CA VAL A 67 9.21 1.21 1.73
C VAL A 67 9.36 1.90 0.38
N LEU A 68 8.28 1.97 -0.40
CA LEU A 68 8.25 2.65 -1.70
C LEU A 68 8.68 4.12 -1.58
N ARG A 69 8.15 4.84 -0.59
CA ARG A 69 8.46 6.24 -0.34
C ARG A 69 9.95 6.46 -0.03
N ARG A 70 10.55 5.61 0.84
CA ARG A 70 11.96 5.72 1.25
C ARG A 70 12.95 5.32 0.16
N LEU A 71 12.51 4.50 -0.77
CA LEU A 71 13.35 4.01 -1.87
C LEU A 71 13.09 4.72 -3.20
N HIS A 72 12.13 5.66 -3.23
CA HIS A 72 11.79 6.39 -4.45
C HIS A 72 13.03 7.07 -5.07
N GLY A 73 13.35 6.71 -6.31
CA GLY A 73 14.52 7.23 -7.01
C GLY A 73 15.89 6.78 -6.48
N ALA A 74 15.95 6.01 -5.38
CA ALA A 74 17.20 5.58 -4.76
C ALA A 74 17.72 4.23 -5.29
N VAL A 75 16.85 3.40 -5.88
CA VAL A 75 17.18 2.08 -6.40
C VAL A 75 16.52 1.86 -7.77
N PRO A 76 17.16 1.08 -8.68
CA PRO A 76 16.59 0.76 -9.99
C PRO A 76 15.52 -0.34 -9.92
N SER A 77 15.38 -1.00 -8.77
CA SER A 77 14.49 -2.15 -8.55
C SER A 77 13.04 -1.84 -8.88
N LYS A 78 12.33 -2.82 -9.41
CA LYS A 78 10.88 -2.75 -9.63
C LYS A 78 10.14 -3.39 -8.46
N PHE A 79 8.96 -2.90 -8.17
CA PHE A 79 8.17 -3.38 -7.03
C PHE A 79 6.89 -4.06 -7.52
N LEU A 80 6.69 -5.31 -7.09
CA LEU A 80 5.45 -6.08 -7.26
C LEU A 80 4.81 -6.23 -5.87
N ALA A 81 3.69 -5.56 -5.67
CA ALA A 81 2.97 -5.63 -4.40
C ALA A 81 2.24 -6.96 -4.25
N LEU A 82 2.31 -7.53 -3.04
CA LEU A 82 1.57 -8.72 -2.61
C LEU A 82 0.59 -8.32 -1.51
N SER A 83 -0.65 -8.82 -1.55
CA SER A 83 -1.62 -8.58 -0.48
C SER A 83 -2.64 -9.71 -0.35
N VAL A 84 -3.22 -9.86 0.82
CA VAL A 84 -4.40 -10.72 1.03
C VAL A 84 -5.69 -10.05 0.55
N SER A 85 -5.68 -8.73 0.40
CA SER A 85 -6.81 -7.88 0.01
C SER A 85 -6.68 -7.44 -1.45
N ASP A 86 -7.82 -7.29 -2.13
CA ASP A 86 -7.95 -6.65 -3.44
C ASP A 86 -8.65 -5.28 -3.34
N ALA A 87 -8.58 -4.63 -2.17
CA ALA A 87 -9.19 -3.34 -1.95
C ALA A 87 -8.57 -2.25 -2.85
N ALA A 88 -9.42 -1.48 -3.51
CA ALA A 88 -8.99 -0.44 -4.45
C ALA A 88 -8.01 0.57 -3.82
N GLU A 89 -8.20 0.90 -2.55
CA GLU A 89 -7.35 1.85 -1.81
C GLU A 89 -5.90 1.36 -1.69
N ASP A 90 -5.72 0.06 -1.38
CA ASP A 90 -4.40 -0.57 -1.27
C ASP A 90 -3.69 -0.56 -2.62
N VAL A 91 -4.41 -0.97 -3.68
CA VAL A 91 -3.88 -0.99 -5.06
C VAL A 91 -3.45 0.41 -5.50
N ILE A 92 -4.33 1.40 -5.35
CA ILE A 92 -4.06 2.79 -5.76
C ILE A 92 -2.89 3.37 -4.96
N GLY A 93 -2.83 3.09 -3.65
CA GLY A 93 -1.77 3.57 -2.78
C GLY A 93 -0.38 3.11 -3.21
N VAL A 94 -0.20 1.80 -3.44
CA VAL A 94 1.12 1.26 -3.84
C VAL A 94 1.49 1.62 -5.28
N VAL A 95 0.52 1.71 -6.20
CA VAL A 95 0.78 2.14 -7.59
C VAL A 95 1.24 3.60 -7.63
N ARG A 96 0.61 4.48 -6.88
CA ARG A 96 1.07 5.87 -6.71
C ARG A 96 2.43 5.95 -6.04
N GLY A 97 2.76 5.02 -5.14
CA GLY A 97 4.08 4.87 -4.53
C GLY A 97 5.16 4.37 -5.49
N GLY A 98 4.80 3.91 -6.69
CA GLY A 98 5.72 3.46 -7.73
C GLY A 98 5.79 1.95 -7.93
N ALA A 99 4.88 1.16 -7.34
CA ALA A 99 4.75 -0.26 -7.66
C ALA A 99 4.33 -0.45 -9.12
N ARG A 100 4.94 -1.44 -9.78
CA ARG A 100 4.65 -1.81 -11.17
C ARG A 100 3.59 -2.89 -11.31
N GLY A 101 3.22 -3.52 -10.21
CA GLY A 101 2.18 -4.53 -10.22
C GLY A 101 1.59 -4.77 -8.84
N TYR A 102 0.47 -5.46 -8.85
CA TYR A 102 -0.24 -5.89 -7.66
C TYR A 102 -0.86 -7.26 -7.90
N VAL A 103 -0.54 -8.20 -7.04
CA VAL A 103 -1.11 -9.55 -7.05
C VAL A 103 -1.58 -9.95 -5.66
N THR A 104 -2.59 -10.80 -5.59
CA THR A 104 -3.05 -11.33 -4.31
C THR A 104 -2.18 -12.51 -3.87
N LYS A 105 -2.03 -12.70 -2.56
CA LYS A 105 -1.26 -13.82 -1.97
C LYS A 105 -1.84 -15.22 -2.29
N THR A 106 -2.93 -15.28 -3.05
CA THR A 106 -3.53 -16.51 -3.59
C THR A 106 -2.97 -16.89 -4.97
N ILE A 107 -2.07 -16.10 -5.55
CA ILE A 107 -1.41 -16.37 -6.82
C ILE A 107 -0.61 -17.68 -6.74
N SER A 108 -0.61 -18.48 -7.80
CA SER A 108 0.19 -19.69 -7.88
C SER A 108 1.68 -19.39 -8.13
N GLY A 109 2.58 -20.31 -7.75
CA GLY A 109 4.01 -20.16 -7.97
C GLY A 109 4.41 -19.90 -9.43
N PRO A 110 3.90 -20.64 -10.42
CA PRO A 110 4.16 -20.37 -11.83
C PRO A 110 3.68 -18.98 -12.30
N GLU A 111 2.49 -18.56 -11.88
CA GLU A 111 1.95 -17.23 -12.22
C GLU A 111 2.79 -16.11 -11.55
N LEU A 112 3.25 -16.33 -10.32
CA LEU A 112 4.10 -15.37 -9.62
C LEU A 112 5.47 -15.25 -10.31
N THR A 113 6.04 -16.38 -10.78
CA THR A 113 7.30 -16.38 -11.54
C THR A 113 7.16 -15.58 -12.84
N ASP A 114 6.06 -15.78 -13.59
CA ASP A 114 5.74 -15.00 -14.79
C ASP A 114 5.61 -13.51 -14.47
N ALA A 115 4.84 -13.19 -13.41
CA ALA A 115 4.64 -11.82 -12.96
C ALA A 115 5.96 -11.11 -12.62
N ILE A 116 6.89 -11.81 -11.92
CA ILE A 116 8.23 -11.30 -11.62
C ILE A 116 9.00 -11.01 -12.90
N GLY A 117 9.00 -11.93 -13.87
CA GLY A 117 9.68 -11.75 -15.16
C GLY A 117 9.18 -10.50 -15.88
N ARG A 118 7.87 -10.36 -16.04
CA ARG A 118 7.23 -9.21 -16.69
C ARG A 118 7.51 -7.90 -15.99
N VAL A 119 7.40 -7.88 -14.66
CA VAL A 119 7.72 -6.68 -13.88
C VAL A 119 9.19 -6.29 -14.02
N ALA A 120 10.13 -7.26 -14.03
CA ALA A 120 11.53 -7.01 -14.24
C ALA A 120 11.81 -6.36 -15.62
N GLU A 121 11.04 -6.71 -16.63
CA GLU A 121 11.11 -6.11 -17.99
C GLU A 121 10.45 -4.73 -18.07
N GLY A 122 9.72 -4.34 -17.03
CA GLY A 122 9.06 -3.04 -16.90
C GLY A 122 7.58 -3.04 -17.21
N ASP A 123 6.98 -4.21 -17.47
CA ASP A 123 5.54 -4.35 -17.66
C ASP A 123 4.77 -4.05 -16.38
N ALA A 124 3.53 -3.64 -16.55
CA ALA A 124 2.57 -3.54 -15.47
C ALA A 124 1.82 -4.88 -15.29
N VAL A 125 1.74 -5.39 -14.06
CA VAL A 125 1.07 -6.65 -13.77
C VAL A 125 -0.07 -6.45 -12.79
N PHE A 126 -1.31 -6.61 -13.30
CA PHE A 126 -2.56 -6.52 -12.53
C PHE A 126 -3.55 -7.55 -13.04
N SER A 127 -4.44 -8.04 -12.17
CA SER A 127 -5.63 -8.73 -12.67
C SER A 127 -6.52 -7.73 -13.45
N PRO A 128 -7.37 -8.17 -14.38
CA PRO A 128 -8.27 -7.28 -15.12
C PRO A 128 -9.13 -6.39 -14.23
N ARG A 129 -9.59 -6.90 -13.09
CA ARG A 129 -10.37 -6.14 -12.10
C ARG A 129 -9.54 -5.04 -11.46
N LEU A 130 -8.31 -5.34 -11.06
CA LEU A 130 -7.42 -4.38 -10.40
C LEU A 130 -6.93 -3.31 -11.38
N ALA A 131 -6.72 -3.68 -12.65
CA ALA A 131 -6.40 -2.72 -13.71
C ALA A 131 -7.51 -1.68 -13.89
N GLY A 132 -8.80 -2.08 -13.76
CA GLY A 132 -9.94 -1.17 -13.75
C GLY A 132 -9.81 -0.11 -12.65
N PHE A 133 -9.52 -0.49 -11.42
CA PHE A 133 -9.33 0.46 -10.31
C PHE A 133 -8.18 1.45 -10.56
N VAL A 134 -7.09 0.95 -11.15
CA VAL A 134 -5.95 1.80 -11.51
C VAL A 134 -6.35 2.81 -12.58
N LEU A 135 -7.00 2.36 -13.66
CA LEU A 135 -7.47 3.23 -14.73
C LEU A 135 -8.46 4.28 -14.23
N ASP A 136 -9.44 3.88 -13.43
CA ASP A 136 -10.43 4.79 -12.85
C ASP A 136 -9.78 5.84 -11.94
N ALA A 137 -8.80 5.43 -11.12
CA ALA A 137 -8.07 6.32 -10.25
C ALA A 137 -7.21 7.33 -11.01
N PHE A 138 -6.64 6.94 -12.15
CA PHE A 138 -5.87 7.85 -13.00
C PHE A 138 -6.76 8.69 -13.92
N ALA A 139 -7.90 8.17 -14.41
CA ALA A 139 -8.88 8.96 -15.14
C ALA A 139 -9.54 10.05 -14.26
N ALA A 140 -9.73 9.74 -12.97
CA ALA A 140 -10.19 10.74 -12.00
C ALA A 140 -9.09 11.76 -11.61
N SER A 141 -7.84 11.54 -12.04
CA SER A 141 -6.68 12.39 -11.71
C SER A 141 -6.53 13.62 -12.62
N ASP A 142 -7.52 13.95 -13.44
CA ASP A 142 -7.66 15.29 -14.04
C ASP A 142 -8.12 16.36 -13.01
N VAL A 143 -8.15 16.00 -11.73
CA VAL A 143 -8.32 16.96 -10.66
C VAL A 143 -7.00 17.07 -9.90
N PRO A 144 -6.32 18.22 -9.95
CA PRO A 144 -5.10 18.42 -9.19
C PRO A 144 -5.50 18.59 -7.73
N ALA A 145 -4.88 17.86 -6.87
CA ALA A 145 -4.56 18.40 -5.56
C ALA A 145 -3.98 17.28 -4.69
N VAL A 146 -2.70 17.32 -4.55
CA VAL A 146 -2.12 17.27 -3.19
C VAL A 146 -2.92 18.29 -2.39
N ASP A 147 -3.90 17.86 -1.62
CA ASP A 147 -4.60 18.74 -0.68
C ASP A 147 -3.68 18.87 0.54
N PRO A 148 -2.96 20.01 0.70
CA PRO A 148 -2.00 20.19 1.79
C PRO A 148 -2.65 20.03 3.17
N GLU A 149 -3.99 20.16 3.22
CA GLU A 149 -4.77 19.97 4.44
C GLU A 149 -4.89 18.47 4.79
N LEU A 150 -5.00 17.58 3.78
CA LEU A 150 -5.01 16.12 3.99
C LEU A 150 -3.65 15.57 4.41
N ASP A 151 -2.56 16.16 3.98
CA ASP A 151 -1.20 15.72 4.34
C ASP A 151 -0.87 15.95 5.82
N GLN A 152 -1.58 16.85 6.48
CA GLN A 152 -1.45 17.10 7.91
C GLN A 152 -2.21 16.06 8.77
N ILE A 153 -3.06 15.23 8.14
CA ILE A 153 -3.92 14.26 8.83
C ILE A 153 -3.26 12.89 8.80
N THR A 154 -3.04 12.31 9.99
CA THR A 154 -2.50 10.95 10.12
C THR A 154 -3.48 9.90 9.54
N GLN A 155 -2.98 8.71 9.23
CA GLN A 155 -3.82 7.62 8.70
C GLN A 155 -5.01 7.33 9.63
N ARG A 156 -4.77 7.28 10.95
CA ARG A 156 -5.82 7.01 11.95
C ARG A 156 -6.87 8.11 12.01
N GLU A 157 -6.47 9.34 11.84
CA GLU A 157 -7.38 10.49 11.73
C GLU A 157 -8.19 10.44 10.43
N ARG A 158 -7.60 9.98 9.32
CA ARG A 158 -8.32 9.76 8.05
C ARG A 158 -9.38 8.67 8.17
N ASP A 159 -9.08 7.56 8.86
CA ASP A 159 -10.06 6.49 9.09
C ASP A 159 -11.27 6.99 9.87
N VAL A 160 -11.03 7.76 10.94
CA VAL A 160 -12.10 8.40 11.71
C VAL A 160 -12.87 9.39 10.86
N LEU A 161 -12.21 10.22 10.06
CA LEU A 161 -12.82 11.22 9.18
C LEU A 161 -13.75 10.58 8.15
N ARG A 162 -13.34 9.48 7.51
CA ARG A 162 -14.16 8.72 6.55
C ARG A 162 -15.46 8.22 7.17
N LEU A 163 -15.40 7.66 8.38
CA LEU A 163 -16.57 7.16 9.05
C LEU A 163 -17.52 8.29 9.50
N ILE A 164 -16.97 9.45 9.89
CA ILE A 164 -17.77 10.65 10.14
C ILE A 164 -18.47 11.13 8.87
N ALA A 165 -17.77 11.14 7.75
CA ALA A 165 -18.30 11.53 6.44
C ALA A 165 -19.50 10.64 6.03
N ARG A 166 -19.43 9.35 6.34
CA ARG A 166 -20.50 8.36 6.14
C ARG A 166 -21.65 8.48 7.17
N GLY A 167 -21.57 9.39 8.14
CA GLY A 167 -22.61 9.63 9.12
C GLY A 167 -22.54 8.80 10.39
N TYR A 168 -21.53 7.96 10.59
CA TYR A 168 -21.39 7.09 11.77
C TYR A 168 -21.30 7.88 13.06
N ALA A 169 -22.01 7.43 14.11
CA ALA A 169 -21.88 7.99 15.45
C ALA A 169 -20.55 7.58 16.11
N TYR A 170 -20.02 8.35 17.05
CA TYR A 170 -18.73 8.07 17.71
C TYR A 170 -18.66 6.67 18.34
N LYS A 171 -19.79 6.15 18.87
CA LYS A 171 -19.87 4.78 19.40
C LYS A 171 -19.71 3.72 18.32
N GLU A 172 -20.23 3.97 17.12
CA GLU A 172 -20.12 3.08 15.97
C GLU A 172 -18.69 3.10 15.42
N ILE A 173 -18.09 4.29 15.29
CA ILE A 173 -16.70 4.48 14.90
C ILE A 173 -15.76 3.76 15.88
N ALA A 174 -16.00 3.90 17.17
CA ALA A 174 -15.20 3.25 18.20
C ALA A 174 -15.24 1.72 18.07
N LYS A 175 -16.41 1.16 17.76
CA LYS A 175 -16.59 -0.28 17.52
C LYS A 175 -15.89 -0.72 16.24
N GLU A 176 -16.08 0.01 15.15
CA GLU A 176 -15.51 -0.30 13.83
C GLU A 176 -13.98 -0.29 13.85
N LEU A 177 -13.39 0.69 14.54
CA LEU A 177 -11.94 0.87 14.60
C LEU A 177 -11.28 0.17 15.81
N PHE A 178 -12.05 -0.57 16.63
CA PHE A 178 -11.56 -1.25 17.83
C PHE A 178 -10.84 -0.32 18.81
N ILE A 179 -11.40 0.89 19.04
CA ILE A 179 -10.84 1.89 19.96
C ILE A 179 -11.91 2.41 20.93
N SER A 180 -11.52 3.17 21.94
CA SER A 180 -12.49 3.78 22.86
C SER A 180 -13.20 4.99 22.21
N VAL A 181 -14.42 5.30 22.66
CA VAL A 181 -15.13 6.53 22.24
C VAL A 181 -14.30 7.77 22.57
N LYS A 182 -13.60 7.77 23.69
CA LYS A 182 -12.69 8.84 24.10
C LYS A 182 -11.54 9.04 23.09
N THR A 183 -11.03 7.96 22.55
CA THR A 183 -9.99 7.99 21.50
C THR A 183 -10.54 8.58 20.21
N VAL A 184 -11.79 8.22 19.81
CA VAL A 184 -12.47 8.84 18.66
C VAL A 184 -12.61 10.35 18.86
N GLU A 185 -13.07 10.80 20.01
CA GLU A 185 -13.18 12.23 20.35
C GLU A 185 -11.83 12.97 20.22
N THR A 186 -10.77 12.33 20.69
CA THR A 186 -9.41 12.87 20.58
C THR A 186 -8.98 13.04 19.11
N HIS A 187 -9.21 12.02 18.28
CA HIS A 187 -8.90 12.11 16.84
C HIS A 187 -9.75 13.18 16.15
N VAL A 188 -11.06 13.25 16.44
CA VAL A 188 -11.95 14.28 15.87
C VAL A 188 -11.47 15.68 16.26
N SER A 189 -11.15 15.91 17.52
CA SER A 189 -10.65 17.21 17.99
C SER A 189 -9.33 17.59 17.31
N SER A 190 -8.44 16.62 17.11
CA SER A 190 -7.18 16.84 16.39
C SER A 190 -7.42 17.20 14.92
N VAL A 191 -8.32 16.49 14.24
CA VAL A 191 -8.68 16.78 12.84
C VAL A 191 -9.32 18.15 12.70
N LEU A 192 -10.28 18.49 13.55
CA LEU A 192 -10.91 19.81 13.55
C LEU A 192 -9.90 20.93 13.68
N ARG A 193 -8.94 20.78 14.60
CA ARG A 193 -7.86 21.77 14.79
C ARG A 193 -6.94 21.87 13.57
N LYS A 194 -6.54 20.73 12.98
CA LYS A 194 -5.65 20.70 11.80
C LYS A 194 -6.30 21.31 10.56
N LEU A 195 -7.60 21.08 10.38
CA LEU A 195 -8.39 21.60 9.26
C LEU A 195 -9.02 22.98 9.55
N GLN A 196 -8.76 23.56 10.74
CA GLN A 196 -9.33 24.83 11.18
C GLN A 196 -10.87 24.87 11.11
N LEU A 197 -11.52 23.71 11.41
CA LEU A 197 -12.97 23.56 11.44
C LEU A 197 -13.48 23.63 12.87
N SER A 198 -14.72 24.14 13.06
CA SER A 198 -15.26 24.41 14.39
C SER A 198 -16.11 23.28 14.95
N ASN A 199 -16.68 22.44 14.08
CA ASN A 199 -17.62 21.41 14.52
C ASN A 199 -17.71 20.23 13.54
N ARG A 200 -18.35 19.16 14.00
CA ARG A 200 -18.55 17.93 13.24
C ARG A 200 -19.32 18.14 11.92
N HIS A 201 -20.26 19.06 11.88
CA HIS A 201 -21.06 19.30 10.66
C HIS A 201 -20.22 19.93 9.56
N GLU A 202 -19.33 20.84 9.93
CA GLU A 202 -18.34 21.41 9.02
C GLU A 202 -17.38 20.34 8.53
N LEU A 203 -16.93 19.45 9.43
CA LEU A 203 -16.07 18.33 9.09
C LEU A 203 -16.73 17.37 8.09
N SER A 204 -18.01 17.02 8.30
CA SER A 204 -18.76 16.17 7.38
C SER A 204 -18.93 16.82 6.00
N ARG A 205 -19.25 18.11 5.94
CA ARG A 205 -19.36 18.86 4.68
C ARG A 205 -18.01 18.97 3.97
N TRP A 206 -16.96 19.25 4.70
CA TRP A 206 -15.59 19.32 4.19
C TRP A 206 -15.15 18.00 3.55
N ALA A 207 -15.43 16.88 4.22
CA ALA A 207 -15.11 15.53 3.72
C ALA A 207 -15.96 15.14 2.49
N ALA A 208 -17.25 15.50 2.48
CA ALA A 208 -18.14 15.26 1.35
C ALA A 208 -17.71 16.05 0.10
N ALA A 209 -17.29 17.31 0.26
CA ALA A 209 -16.81 18.13 -0.85
C ALA A 209 -15.54 17.55 -1.51
N ARG A 210 -14.76 16.77 -0.76
CA ARG A 210 -13.53 16.11 -1.22
C ARG A 210 -13.70 14.63 -1.60
N ARG A 211 -14.95 14.17 -1.69
CA ARG A 211 -15.32 12.76 -2.03
C ARG A 211 -14.60 11.71 -1.16
N LEU A 212 -14.41 12.00 0.11
CA LEU A 212 -13.85 11.05 1.10
C LEU A 212 -14.89 10.04 1.62
N VAL A 213 -16.03 9.92 0.95
CA VAL A 213 -17.18 9.08 1.33
C VAL A 213 -17.21 7.84 0.45
#